data_43c29d9581906164f180d5b1bcfad409
#
_entry.id   43c29d9581906164f180d5b1bcfad409
#
_cell.length_a   1.000
_cell.length_b   1.000
_cell.length_c   1.000
_cell.angle_alpha   90.00
_cell.angle_beta   90.00
_cell.angle_gamma   90.00
#
_symmetry.space_group_name_H-M   'P 1'
#
loop_
_entity.id
_entity.type
_entity.pdbx_description
1 polymer ?
#
loop_
_entity_poly.entity_id
_entity_poly.type
_entity_poly.pdbx_seq_one_letter_code
_entity_poly.pdbx_strand_id
1 'polypeptide(L)'
;METVKFTAMKDGTREEYELLRKLEAPHLAMTAERVLREMRHHAEETLGGYQITRLEHGLQSATRAYRDGADLDWVCAALLHDIGDGLAPQNHDRFAAEILRPFIREECAWVVEHHGVFQMLYYAHHYDWNPNERDKYKDNPYYQSCVDFCERWDQSSFDPNYQSEPLEFFESMVRELFSRKAYDPKIICAGEVRGLPQVPTPS
;
A
#
# COMPACT_ATOMS: atom_id res chain seq x y z
N MET A 1 -3.72 -5.18 -35.75
CA MET A 1 -4.45 -5.31 -34.46
C MET A 1 -5.87 -4.80 -34.71
N GLU A 2 -6.88 -5.55 -34.31
CA GLU A 2 -8.27 -5.11 -34.46
C GLU A 2 -8.52 -3.91 -33.54
N THR A 3 -9.21 -2.88 -34.04
CA THR A 3 -9.49 -1.63 -33.31
C THR A 3 -10.96 -1.26 -33.51
N VAL A 4 -11.50 -0.55 -32.51
CA VAL A 4 -12.85 0.04 -32.64
C VAL A 4 -12.86 1.15 -33.67
N LYS A 5 -14.03 1.43 -34.21
CA LYS A 5 -14.23 2.45 -35.29
C LYS A 5 -14.78 3.77 -34.73
N PHE A 6 -15.36 3.75 -33.52
CA PHE A 6 -15.92 4.97 -32.95
C PHE A 6 -14.82 5.96 -32.54
N THR A 7 -15.13 7.24 -32.62
CA THR A 7 -14.27 8.35 -32.16
C THR A 7 -14.86 9.09 -30.95
N ALA A 8 -16.08 8.77 -30.59
CA ALA A 8 -16.72 9.23 -29.35
C ALA A 8 -17.39 8.02 -28.65
N MET A 9 -17.24 7.93 -27.34
CA MET A 9 -17.70 6.78 -26.55
C MET A 9 -19.20 6.45 -26.77
N LYS A 10 -20.05 7.49 -26.91
CA LYS A 10 -21.49 7.34 -27.14
C LYS A 10 -21.87 6.66 -28.45
N ASP A 11 -20.94 6.62 -29.43
CA ASP A 11 -21.18 6.10 -30.77
C ASP A 11 -20.70 4.64 -30.90
N GLY A 12 -20.10 4.07 -29.86
CA GLY A 12 -19.62 2.70 -29.84
C GLY A 12 -20.75 1.67 -29.78
N THR A 13 -20.58 0.56 -30.51
CA THR A 13 -21.50 -0.57 -30.48
C THR A 13 -21.16 -1.54 -29.35
N ARG A 14 -22.11 -2.44 -29.03
CA ARG A 14 -21.90 -3.50 -28.06
C ARG A 14 -20.70 -4.38 -28.41
N GLU A 15 -20.57 -4.75 -29.65
CA GLU A 15 -19.49 -5.60 -30.17
C GLU A 15 -18.13 -4.94 -30.00
N GLU A 16 -18.06 -3.62 -30.24
CA GLU A 16 -16.82 -2.84 -30.03
C GLU A 16 -16.44 -2.77 -28.53
N TYR A 17 -17.41 -2.60 -27.63
CA TYR A 17 -17.15 -2.63 -26.21
C TYR A 17 -16.76 -4.03 -25.68
N GLU A 18 -17.33 -5.09 -26.26
CA GLU A 18 -16.91 -6.46 -25.97
C GLU A 18 -15.48 -6.74 -26.45
N LEU A 19 -15.10 -6.20 -27.62
CA LEU A 19 -13.73 -6.24 -28.14
C LEU A 19 -12.77 -5.51 -27.17
N LEU A 20 -13.09 -4.28 -26.78
CA LEU A 20 -12.26 -3.51 -25.83
C LEU A 20 -12.06 -4.28 -24.53
N ARG A 21 -13.12 -4.80 -23.92
CA ARG A 21 -13.04 -5.60 -22.69
C ARG A 21 -12.08 -6.79 -22.83
N LYS A 22 -12.13 -7.47 -23.99
CA LYS A 22 -11.23 -8.60 -24.29
C LYS A 22 -9.78 -8.15 -24.44
N LEU A 23 -9.53 -7.02 -25.09
CA LEU A 23 -8.19 -6.48 -25.34
C LEU A 23 -7.58 -5.85 -24.06
N GLU A 24 -8.41 -5.30 -23.19
CA GLU A 24 -7.97 -4.69 -21.91
C GLU A 24 -7.65 -5.73 -20.82
N ALA A 25 -8.25 -6.92 -20.89
CA ALA A 25 -8.05 -7.94 -19.84
C ALA A 25 -6.57 -8.27 -19.56
N PRO A 26 -5.67 -8.46 -20.55
CA PRO A 26 -4.25 -8.65 -20.31
C PRO A 26 -3.59 -7.44 -19.66
N HIS A 27 -4.01 -6.22 -20.00
CA HIS A 27 -3.50 -4.99 -19.38
C HIS A 27 -3.87 -4.90 -17.89
N LEU A 28 -5.11 -5.24 -17.55
CA LEU A 28 -5.56 -5.28 -16.14
C LEU A 28 -4.80 -6.35 -15.36
N ALA A 29 -4.57 -7.52 -15.94
CA ALA A 29 -3.80 -8.60 -15.31
C ALA A 29 -2.33 -8.24 -15.00
N MET A 30 -1.78 -7.20 -15.64
CA MET A 30 -0.41 -6.73 -15.43
C MET A 30 -0.28 -5.69 -14.30
N THR A 31 -1.28 -5.51 -13.45
CA THR A 31 -1.23 -4.51 -12.36
C THR A 31 -0.08 -4.80 -11.40
N ALA A 32 0.10 -6.04 -10.96
CA ALA A 32 1.21 -6.43 -10.09
C ALA A 32 2.57 -6.05 -10.69
N GLU A 33 2.78 -6.32 -11.99
CA GLU A 33 4.06 -6.04 -12.65
C GLU A 33 4.34 -4.53 -12.79
N ARG A 34 3.29 -3.70 -12.92
CA ARG A 34 3.44 -2.24 -12.90
C ARG A 34 3.82 -1.74 -11.50
N VAL A 35 3.17 -2.27 -10.47
CA VAL A 35 3.47 -1.97 -9.06
C VAL A 35 4.90 -2.38 -8.72
N LEU A 36 5.32 -3.60 -9.04
CA LEU A 36 6.67 -4.08 -8.80
C LEU A 36 7.73 -3.27 -9.56
N ARG A 37 7.42 -2.80 -10.77
CA ARG A 37 8.31 -1.92 -11.52
C ARG A 37 8.45 -0.57 -10.83
N GLU A 38 7.38 0.01 -10.31
CA GLU A 38 7.43 1.26 -9.53
C GLU A 38 8.26 1.08 -8.26
N MET A 39 8.08 -0.02 -7.53
CA MET A 39 8.93 -0.34 -6.38
C MET A 39 10.43 -0.39 -6.74
N ARG A 40 10.77 -0.91 -7.93
CA ARG A 40 12.18 -0.90 -8.38
C ARG A 40 12.70 0.51 -8.68
N HIS A 41 11.86 1.42 -9.19
CA HIS A 41 12.24 2.83 -9.36
C HIS A 41 12.55 3.50 -8.02
N HIS A 42 11.86 3.15 -6.96
CA HIS A 42 12.15 3.65 -5.61
C HIS A 42 13.54 3.27 -5.08
N ALA A 43 14.23 2.29 -5.68
CA ALA A 43 15.63 1.98 -5.36
C ALA A 43 16.60 3.07 -5.85
N GLU A 44 16.22 3.81 -6.87
CA GLU A 44 17.04 4.88 -7.48
C GLU A 44 16.80 6.24 -6.83
N GLU A 45 15.70 6.36 -6.06
CA GLU A 45 15.26 7.59 -5.42
C GLU A 45 15.61 7.59 -3.93
N THR A 46 16.68 8.28 -3.57
CA THR A 46 16.95 8.65 -2.19
C THR A 46 16.35 10.04 -1.95
N LEU A 47 15.41 10.17 -1.04
CA LEU A 47 15.03 11.49 -0.56
C LEU A 47 16.22 12.11 0.16
N GLY A 48 16.56 13.34 -0.21
CA GLY A 48 17.71 14.04 0.37
C GLY A 48 17.63 14.06 1.90
N GLY A 49 18.68 13.56 2.58
CA GLY A 49 18.77 13.53 4.03
C GLY A 49 18.49 12.19 4.70
N TYR A 50 17.83 11.25 4.03
CA TYR A 50 17.67 9.88 4.56
C TYR A 50 18.89 9.02 4.22
N GLN A 51 19.14 7.99 5.05
CA GLN A 51 20.26 7.05 4.88
C GLN A 51 19.89 5.82 4.05
N ILE A 52 18.63 5.69 3.68
CA ILE A 52 18.05 4.57 2.94
C ILE A 52 17.22 5.09 1.76
N THR A 53 16.98 4.22 0.80
CA THR A 53 16.08 4.48 -0.33
C THR A 53 14.61 4.28 0.07
N ARG A 54 13.69 4.75 -0.76
CA ARG A 54 12.25 4.48 -0.59
C ARG A 54 11.94 2.99 -0.70
N LEU A 55 12.63 2.27 -1.56
CA LEU A 55 12.49 0.82 -1.62
C LEU A 55 12.90 0.16 -0.31
N GLU A 56 14.06 0.53 0.25
CA GLU A 56 14.54 -0.03 1.52
C GLU A 56 13.58 0.24 2.67
N HIS A 57 12.94 1.40 2.72
CA HIS A 57 11.90 1.70 3.71
C HIS A 57 10.71 0.73 3.60
N GLY A 58 10.15 0.55 2.40
CA GLY A 58 9.07 -0.42 2.17
C GLY A 58 9.47 -1.85 2.49
N LEU A 59 10.70 -2.26 2.11
CA LEU A 59 11.22 -3.61 2.41
C LEU A 59 11.39 -3.84 3.91
N GLN A 60 11.89 -2.85 4.67
CA GLN A 60 12.01 -2.94 6.11
C GLN A 60 10.65 -3.07 6.79
N SER A 61 9.67 -2.24 6.39
CA SER A 61 8.31 -2.27 6.91
C SER A 61 7.64 -3.62 6.64
N ALA A 62 7.73 -4.13 5.40
CA ALA A 62 7.18 -5.44 5.03
C ALA A 62 7.87 -6.60 5.74
N THR A 63 9.20 -6.54 5.91
CA THR A 63 9.95 -7.57 6.62
C THR A 63 9.56 -7.64 8.10
N ARG A 64 9.34 -6.49 8.75
CA ARG A 64 8.84 -6.44 10.13
C ARG A 64 7.45 -7.07 10.22
N ALA A 65 6.53 -6.67 9.33
CA ALA A 65 5.19 -7.25 9.27
C ALA A 65 5.23 -8.78 9.07
N TYR A 66 6.03 -9.26 8.13
CA TYR A 66 6.20 -10.68 7.84
C TYR A 66 6.75 -11.45 9.05
N ARG A 67 7.79 -10.94 9.71
CA ARG A 67 8.41 -11.56 10.90
C ARG A 67 7.50 -11.57 12.12
N ASP A 68 6.59 -10.60 12.21
CA ASP A 68 5.53 -10.57 13.21
C ASP A 68 4.40 -11.57 12.92
N GLY A 69 4.43 -12.27 11.79
CA GLY A 69 3.41 -13.25 11.39
C GLY A 69 2.15 -12.61 10.78
N ALA A 70 2.28 -11.41 10.21
CA ALA A 70 1.20 -10.73 9.54
C ALA A 70 0.74 -11.50 8.28
N ASP A 71 -0.55 -11.38 7.97
CA ASP A 71 -1.12 -11.96 6.77
C ASP A 71 -0.73 -11.19 5.49
N LEU A 72 -1.12 -11.75 4.34
CA LEU A 72 -0.82 -11.19 3.03
C LEU A 72 -1.21 -9.71 2.91
N ASP A 73 -2.38 -9.35 3.43
CA ASP A 73 -2.88 -7.98 3.34
C ASP A 73 -1.99 -7.00 4.08
N TRP A 74 -1.61 -7.32 5.32
CA TRP A 74 -0.74 -6.48 6.11
C TRP A 74 0.69 -6.40 5.58
N VAL A 75 1.25 -7.52 5.09
CA VAL A 75 2.60 -7.53 4.48
C VAL A 75 2.61 -6.66 3.22
N CYS A 76 1.61 -6.79 2.35
CA CYS A 76 1.52 -5.97 1.15
C CYS A 76 1.19 -4.50 1.46
N ALA A 77 0.37 -4.22 2.49
CA ALA A 77 0.15 -2.85 2.96
C ALA A 77 1.45 -2.21 3.43
N ALA A 78 2.25 -2.92 4.23
CA ALA A 78 3.53 -2.44 4.73
C ALA A 78 4.56 -2.24 3.60
N LEU A 79 4.57 -3.12 2.58
CA LEU A 79 5.47 -2.97 1.43
C LEU A 79 5.14 -1.74 0.58
N LEU A 80 3.86 -1.45 0.39
CA LEU A 80 3.37 -0.56 -0.65
C LEU A 80 2.79 0.76 -0.12
N HIS A 81 2.83 1.01 1.21
CA HIS A 81 2.18 2.18 1.81
C HIS A 81 2.70 3.52 1.25
N ASP A 82 3.96 3.57 0.86
CA ASP A 82 4.64 4.74 0.29
C ASP A 82 4.83 4.68 -1.23
N ILE A 83 4.18 3.75 -1.95
CA ILE A 83 4.38 3.62 -3.41
C ILE A 83 4.01 4.89 -4.19
N GLY A 84 3.25 5.78 -3.59
CA GLY A 84 2.87 7.06 -4.18
C GLY A 84 3.94 8.14 -4.13
N ASP A 85 4.99 7.98 -3.36
CA ASP A 85 5.94 9.05 -3.06
C ASP A 85 6.64 9.63 -4.30
N GLY A 86 7.04 8.80 -5.25
CA GLY A 86 7.67 9.25 -6.49
C GLY A 86 6.72 10.03 -7.42
N LEU A 87 5.41 9.76 -7.34
CA LEU A 87 4.41 10.32 -8.24
C LEU A 87 3.55 11.42 -7.59
N ALA A 88 3.27 11.30 -6.32
CA ALA A 88 2.32 12.16 -5.60
C ALA A 88 2.76 12.42 -4.14
N PRO A 89 3.95 13.03 -3.91
CA PRO A 89 4.54 13.14 -2.57
C PRO A 89 3.67 13.91 -1.56
N GLN A 90 2.76 14.79 -2.01
CA GLN A 90 1.87 15.55 -1.13
C GLN A 90 0.65 14.76 -0.65
N ASN A 91 0.36 13.62 -1.26
CA ASN A 91 -0.77 12.75 -0.94
C ASN A 91 -0.46 11.27 -1.27
N HIS A 92 0.80 10.88 -1.05
CA HIS A 92 1.29 9.53 -1.35
C HIS A 92 0.49 8.44 -0.63
N ASP A 93 0.09 8.71 0.60
CA ASP A 93 -0.74 7.86 1.45
C ASP A 93 -2.09 7.50 0.78
N ARG A 94 -2.82 8.52 0.28
CA ARG A 94 -4.06 8.32 -0.47
C ARG A 94 -3.83 7.64 -1.80
N PHE A 95 -2.76 8.01 -2.51
CA PHE A 95 -2.41 7.39 -3.78
C PHE A 95 -2.15 5.89 -3.60
N ALA A 96 -1.35 5.51 -2.61
CA ALA A 96 -1.08 4.13 -2.26
C ALA A 96 -2.35 3.37 -1.87
N ALA A 97 -3.18 3.97 -1.01
CA ALA A 97 -4.45 3.38 -0.58
C ALA A 97 -5.37 3.10 -1.76
N GLU A 98 -5.50 4.01 -2.74
CA GLU A 98 -6.39 3.82 -3.90
C GLU A 98 -5.90 2.73 -4.86
N ILE A 99 -4.59 2.50 -4.97
CA ILE A 99 -4.04 1.35 -5.71
C ILE A 99 -4.41 0.03 -5.03
N LEU A 100 -4.36 -0.01 -3.71
CA LEU A 100 -4.59 -1.21 -2.90
C LEU A 100 -6.08 -1.51 -2.67
N ARG A 101 -6.90 -0.50 -2.49
CA ARG A 101 -8.32 -0.58 -2.07
C ARG A 101 -9.16 -1.62 -2.83
N PRO A 102 -9.01 -1.83 -4.14
CA PRO A 102 -9.77 -2.86 -4.84
C PRO A 102 -9.43 -4.29 -4.43
N PHE A 103 -8.27 -4.54 -3.81
CA PHE A 103 -7.69 -5.87 -3.64
C PHE A 103 -7.37 -6.26 -2.20
N ILE A 104 -7.52 -5.35 -1.25
CA ILE A 104 -7.12 -5.51 0.16
C ILE A 104 -8.30 -5.25 1.08
N ARG A 105 -8.25 -5.72 2.33
CA ARG A 105 -9.24 -5.38 3.35
C ARG A 105 -9.38 -3.87 3.53
N GLU A 106 -10.60 -3.43 3.83
CA GLU A 106 -10.89 -2.02 4.10
C GLU A 106 -10.04 -1.47 5.25
N GLU A 107 -9.84 -2.24 6.31
CA GLU A 107 -8.97 -1.90 7.43
C GLU A 107 -7.55 -1.54 6.97
N CYS A 108 -6.92 -2.41 6.15
CA CYS A 108 -5.56 -2.18 5.65
C CYS A 108 -5.50 -0.97 4.70
N ALA A 109 -6.50 -0.81 3.82
CA ALA A 109 -6.58 0.34 2.93
C ALA A 109 -6.75 1.65 3.71
N TRP A 110 -7.56 1.64 4.77
CA TRP A 110 -7.74 2.80 5.64
C TRP A 110 -6.44 3.16 6.39
N VAL A 111 -5.73 2.16 6.89
CA VAL A 111 -4.43 2.36 7.56
C VAL A 111 -3.42 2.99 6.61
N VAL A 112 -3.29 2.48 5.40
CA VAL A 112 -2.41 3.06 4.38
C VAL A 112 -2.83 4.50 4.05
N GLU A 113 -4.12 4.80 3.91
CA GLU A 113 -4.62 6.15 3.63
C GLU A 113 -4.29 7.17 4.72
N HIS A 114 -4.11 6.73 5.98
CA HIS A 114 -3.99 7.64 7.12
C HIS A 114 -2.62 7.58 7.81
N HIS A 115 -1.74 6.65 7.42
CA HIS A 115 -0.45 6.43 8.13
C HIS A 115 0.36 7.72 8.26
N GLY A 116 0.40 8.58 7.23
CA GLY A 116 1.15 9.85 7.27
C GLY A 116 0.71 10.77 8.42
N VAL A 117 -0.60 10.87 8.69
CA VAL A 117 -1.11 11.65 9.84
C VAL A 117 -0.74 11.00 11.17
N PHE A 118 -0.71 9.67 11.24
CA PHE A 118 -0.33 8.96 12.46
C PHE A 118 1.17 9.04 12.72
N GLN A 119 2.00 9.09 11.69
CA GLN A 119 3.44 9.31 11.78
C GLN A 119 3.80 10.69 12.35
N MET A 120 2.94 11.69 12.23
CA MET A 120 3.17 13.02 12.79
C MET A 120 3.44 12.99 14.30
N LEU A 121 2.96 11.97 15.03
CA LEU A 121 3.27 11.78 16.44
C LEU A 121 4.78 11.82 16.73
N TYR A 122 5.58 11.28 15.84
CA TYR A 122 7.01 11.08 16.05
C TYR A 122 7.86 12.30 15.70
N TYR A 123 7.40 13.17 14.78
CA TYR A 123 8.24 14.26 14.26
C TYR A 123 7.60 15.66 14.24
N ALA A 124 6.27 15.76 14.33
CA ALA A 124 5.58 17.05 14.14
C ALA A 124 6.03 18.14 15.11
N HIS A 125 6.41 17.77 16.35
CA HIS A 125 6.93 18.69 17.35
C HIS A 125 8.24 19.37 16.95
N HIS A 126 9.00 18.83 15.99
CA HIS A 126 10.21 19.47 15.46
C HIS A 126 9.90 20.57 14.45
N TYR A 127 8.66 20.64 13.95
CA TYR A 127 8.19 21.64 13.00
C TYR A 127 7.12 22.59 13.58
N ASP A 128 6.92 22.56 14.90
CA ASP A 128 5.85 23.29 15.57
C ASP A 128 4.44 22.92 15.09
N TRP A 129 4.26 21.70 14.58
CA TRP A 129 2.98 21.15 14.16
C TRP A 129 2.33 20.36 15.29
N ASN A 130 1.02 20.09 15.14
CA ASN A 130 0.27 19.31 16.13
C ASN A 130 0.62 17.81 16.03
N PRO A 131 1.33 17.20 17.01
CA PRO A 131 1.64 15.78 17.00
C PRO A 131 0.41 14.89 17.24
N ASN A 132 -0.69 15.45 17.72
CA ASN A 132 -1.93 14.74 18.03
C ASN A 132 -2.99 14.89 16.92
N GLU A 133 -2.59 15.26 15.70
CA GLU A 133 -3.53 15.43 14.58
C GLU A 133 -4.35 14.17 14.27
N ARG A 134 -3.79 12.99 14.57
CA ARG A 134 -4.47 11.68 14.45
C ARG A 134 -5.67 11.53 15.39
N ASP A 135 -5.77 12.33 16.46
CA ASP A 135 -6.82 12.22 17.46
C ASP A 135 -8.22 12.47 16.92
N LYS A 136 -8.34 13.17 15.81
CA LYS A 136 -9.60 13.36 15.07
C LYS A 136 -10.21 12.05 14.55
N TYR A 137 -9.43 10.97 14.52
CA TYR A 137 -9.85 9.64 14.06
C TYR A 137 -10.11 8.65 15.19
N LYS A 138 -10.07 9.06 16.48
CA LYS A 138 -10.19 8.15 17.65
C LYS A 138 -11.45 7.28 17.64
N ASP A 139 -12.53 7.78 17.04
CA ASP A 139 -13.79 7.04 16.94
C ASP A 139 -13.85 6.08 15.73
N ASN A 140 -12.84 6.09 14.87
CA ASN A 140 -12.76 5.17 13.74
C ASN A 140 -12.36 3.77 14.23
N PRO A 141 -13.05 2.69 13.80
CA PRO A 141 -12.75 1.33 14.25
C PRO A 141 -11.32 0.87 13.93
N TYR A 142 -10.71 1.42 12.90
CA TYR A 142 -9.35 1.07 12.46
C TYR A 142 -8.25 1.94 13.11
N TYR A 143 -8.61 2.85 14.01
CA TYR A 143 -7.66 3.76 14.66
C TYR A 143 -6.49 3.02 15.31
N GLN A 144 -6.79 1.99 16.12
CA GLN A 144 -5.76 1.25 16.80
C GLN A 144 -4.85 0.48 15.84
N SER A 145 -5.40 -0.08 14.77
CA SER A 145 -4.62 -0.76 13.73
C SER A 145 -3.61 0.19 13.07
N CYS A 146 -3.98 1.45 12.86
CA CYS A 146 -3.07 2.45 12.30
C CYS A 146 -1.99 2.88 13.33
N VAL A 147 -2.34 3.00 14.60
CA VAL A 147 -1.36 3.22 15.68
C VAL A 147 -0.32 2.11 15.68
N ASP A 148 -0.77 0.86 15.72
CA ASP A 148 0.10 -0.31 15.80
C ASP A 148 0.97 -0.47 14.54
N PHE A 149 0.41 -0.20 13.36
CA PHE A 149 1.14 -0.22 12.09
C PHE A 149 2.30 0.78 12.10
N CYS A 150 2.01 2.04 12.44
CA CYS A 150 3.02 3.09 12.48
C CYS A 150 4.08 2.80 13.55
N GLU A 151 3.68 2.34 14.74
CA GLU A 151 4.61 2.07 15.83
C GLU A 151 5.53 0.88 15.53
N ARG A 152 4.97 -0.22 15.03
CA ARG A 152 5.70 -1.49 14.91
C ARG A 152 6.49 -1.61 13.62
N TRP A 153 5.97 -1.11 12.52
CA TRP A 153 6.51 -1.41 11.19
C TRP A 153 7.03 -0.19 10.45
N ASP A 154 6.33 0.95 10.49
CA ASP A 154 6.65 2.09 9.65
C ASP A 154 7.74 3.00 10.27
N GLN A 155 7.48 3.64 11.42
CA GLN A 155 8.39 4.62 12.02
C GLN A 155 9.79 4.07 12.37
N SER A 156 9.93 2.76 12.52
CA SER A 156 11.20 2.09 12.83
C SER A 156 11.97 1.61 11.58
N SER A 157 11.44 1.87 10.38
CA SER A 157 11.96 1.33 9.10
C SER A 157 12.87 2.30 8.36
N PHE A 158 13.82 2.93 9.10
CA PHE A 158 14.81 3.88 8.58
C PHE A 158 16.25 3.52 8.96
N ASP A 159 16.50 2.28 9.38
CA ASP A 159 17.81 1.81 9.81
C ASP A 159 18.61 1.24 8.63
N PRO A 160 19.74 1.86 8.22
CA PRO A 160 20.56 1.37 7.12
C PRO A 160 21.23 0.01 7.38
N ASN A 161 21.23 -0.47 8.63
CA ASN A 161 21.78 -1.76 9.02
C ASN A 161 20.73 -2.86 9.18
N TYR A 162 19.44 -2.53 9.02
CA TYR A 162 18.37 -3.51 9.15
C TYR A 162 18.44 -4.55 8.02
N GLN A 163 18.42 -5.82 8.38
CA GLN A 163 18.47 -6.93 7.42
C GLN A 163 17.04 -7.24 6.95
N SER A 164 16.59 -6.55 5.91
CA SER A 164 15.30 -6.82 5.27
C SER A 164 15.39 -7.97 4.26
N GLU A 165 14.26 -8.62 4.01
CA GLU A 165 14.11 -9.52 2.86
C GLU A 165 14.16 -8.69 1.56
N PRO A 166 14.71 -9.23 0.46
CA PRO A 166 14.75 -8.52 -0.81
C PRO A 166 13.37 -8.44 -1.47
N LEU A 167 13.23 -7.56 -2.47
CA LEU A 167 11.94 -7.37 -3.18
C LEU A 167 11.43 -8.69 -3.81
N GLU A 168 12.33 -9.51 -4.31
CA GLU A 168 12.03 -10.81 -4.93
C GLU A 168 11.29 -11.77 -3.97
N PHE A 169 11.56 -11.67 -2.67
CA PHE A 169 10.86 -12.42 -1.64
C PHE A 169 9.36 -12.07 -1.61
N PHE A 170 9.02 -10.80 -1.77
CA PHE A 170 7.65 -10.28 -1.71
C PHE A 170 6.90 -10.32 -3.05
N GLU A 171 7.59 -10.51 -4.17
CA GLU A 171 6.97 -10.47 -5.51
C GLU A 171 5.79 -11.43 -5.67
N SER A 172 5.91 -12.66 -5.13
CA SER A 172 4.81 -13.63 -5.19
C SER A 172 3.58 -13.16 -4.41
N MET A 173 3.79 -12.50 -3.28
CA MET A 173 2.72 -11.95 -2.43
C MET A 173 2.00 -10.79 -3.15
N VAL A 174 2.77 -9.90 -3.80
CA VAL A 174 2.20 -8.80 -4.61
C VAL A 174 1.38 -9.35 -5.78
N ARG A 175 1.90 -10.37 -6.49
CA ARG A 175 1.15 -11.03 -7.58
C ARG A 175 -0.12 -11.71 -7.08
N GLU A 176 -0.08 -12.38 -5.93
CA GLU A 176 -1.24 -12.99 -5.30
C GLU A 176 -2.29 -11.93 -4.94
N LEU A 177 -1.88 -10.81 -4.30
CA LEU A 177 -2.78 -9.73 -3.95
C LEU A 177 -3.53 -9.19 -5.18
N PHE A 178 -2.80 -8.80 -6.23
CA PHE A 178 -3.39 -8.21 -7.43
C PHE A 178 -4.04 -9.21 -8.39
N SER A 179 -3.94 -10.52 -8.13
CA SER A 179 -4.71 -11.55 -8.83
C SER A 179 -6.15 -11.68 -8.33
N ARG A 180 -6.45 -11.11 -7.18
CA ARG A 180 -7.79 -11.13 -6.58
C ARG A 180 -8.79 -10.39 -7.47
N LYS A 181 -10.06 -10.78 -7.36
CA LYS A 181 -11.14 -10.02 -7.99
C LYS A 181 -11.29 -8.66 -7.30
N ALA A 182 -11.18 -7.59 -8.10
CA ALA A 182 -11.34 -6.24 -7.59
C ALA A 182 -12.70 -6.05 -6.92
N TYR A 183 -12.69 -5.40 -5.75
CA TYR A 183 -13.87 -5.10 -4.93
C TYR A 183 -14.69 -6.33 -4.54
N ASP A 184 -14.07 -7.51 -4.40
CA ASP A 184 -14.78 -8.68 -3.88
C ASP A 184 -15.12 -8.44 -2.40
N PRO A 185 -16.42 -8.47 -1.99
CA PRO A 185 -16.81 -8.24 -0.61
C PRO A 185 -16.15 -9.21 0.40
N LYS A 186 -15.79 -10.42 -0.06
CA LYS A 186 -15.10 -11.41 0.77
C LYS A 186 -13.64 -11.03 1.07
N ILE A 187 -13.04 -10.20 0.23
CA ILE A 187 -11.69 -9.65 0.42
C ILE A 187 -11.77 -8.34 1.19
N ILE A 188 -12.65 -7.43 0.76
CA ILE A 188 -12.76 -6.09 1.34
C ILE A 188 -13.16 -6.14 2.81
N CYS A 189 -14.05 -7.08 3.22
CA CYS A 189 -14.48 -7.28 4.60
C CYS A 189 -14.86 -5.95 5.30
N ALA A 190 -15.72 -5.16 4.65
CA ALA A 190 -16.06 -3.80 5.08
C ALA A 190 -16.54 -3.78 6.54
N GLY A 191 -15.96 -2.89 7.35
CA GLY A 191 -16.26 -2.72 8.77
C GLY A 191 -15.65 -3.79 9.69
N GLU A 192 -14.97 -4.82 9.16
CA GLU A 192 -14.32 -5.84 9.99
C GLU A 192 -12.96 -5.33 10.49
N VAL A 193 -12.72 -5.47 11.80
CA VAL A 193 -11.43 -5.15 12.44
C VAL A 193 -10.75 -6.46 12.83
N ARG A 194 -9.57 -6.72 12.28
CA ARG A 194 -8.73 -7.88 12.65
C ARG A 194 -7.52 -7.47 13.47
N GLY A 195 -7.08 -6.22 13.33
CA GLY A 195 -5.85 -5.72 13.94
C GLY A 195 -4.59 -6.37 13.36
N LEU A 196 -3.46 -6.01 13.94
CA LEU A 196 -2.18 -6.63 13.64
C LEU A 196 -2.00 -7.94 14.46
N PRO A 197 -1.13 -8.86 14.02
CA PRO A 197 -0.85 -10.07 14.78
C PRO A 197 -0.29 -9.73 16.16
N GLN A 198 -0.66 -10.55 17.16
CA GLN A 198 -0.07 -10.42 18.51
C GLN A 198 1.39 -10.84 18.47
N VAL A 199 2.29 -9.94 18.85
CA VAL A 199 3.71 -10.30 19.01
C VAL A 199 3.82 -11.18 20.26
N PRO A 200 4.45 -12.36 20.19
CA PRO A 200 4.74 -13.12 21.40
C PRO A 200 5.53 -12.26 22.38
N THR A 201 5.02 -12.10 23.58
CA THR A 201 5.78 -11.47 24.67
C THR A 201 7.07 -12.25 24.88
N PRO A 202 8.24 -11.62 24.87
CA PRO A 202 9.49 -12.32 25.25
C PRO A 202 9.31 -12.95 26.63
N SER A 203 9.47 -14.27 26.71
CA SER A 203 9.47 -15.04 27.93
C SER A 203 10.68 -14.75 28.79
#